data_bee2131d934741b07ea5a7053404350b
#
_entry.id   bee2131d934741b07ea5a7053404350b
#
_cell.length_a   1.000
_cell.length_b   1.000
_cell.length_c   1.000
_cell.angle_alpha   90.00
_cell.angle_beta   90.00
_cell.angle_gamma   90.00
#
_symmetry.space_group_name_H-M   'P 1'
#
loop_
_entity.id
_entity.type
_entity.pdbx_description
1 polymer ?
#
loop_
_entity_poly.entity_id
_entity_poly.type
_entity_poly.pdbx_seq_one_letter_code
_entity_poly.pdbx_strand_id
1 'polypeptide(L)'
;MIAAINPKTKQVLLTSIPRDYYVDIIGMDGVSGKDKLTHSAKGGINCTIDTVESLMGIKFNYYAKFNFTSFLNVVDALGGITIDVPKYDVVGRDDGVFTTKLDKYTIEPG
;
A
#
# COMPACT_ATOMS: atom_id res chain seq x y z
N MET A 1 -0.68 1.41 3.98
CA MET A 1 -1.94 2.14 4.19
C MET A 1 -2.39 1.99 5.62
N ILE A 2 -2.88 3.06 6.20
CA ILE A 2 -3.41 3.06 7.58
C ILE A 2 -4.92 3.24 7.51
N ALA A 3 -5.66 2.44 8.26
CA ALA A 3 -7.09 2.59 8.43
C ALA A 3 -7.39 2.96 9.88
N ALA A 4 -8.01 4.12 10.09
CA ALA A 4 -8.50 4.54 11.39
C ALA A 4 -10.02 4.39 11.41
N ILE A 5 -10.53 3.61 12.35
CA ILE A 5 -11.93 3.27 12.43
C ILE A 5 -12.50 3.80 13.75
N ASN A 6 -13.56 4.58 13.66
CA ASN A 6 -14.32 5.03 14.81
C ASN A 6 -15.67 4.30 14.84
N PRO A 7 -15.82 3.27 15.70
CA PRO A 7 -17.04 2.48 15.71
C PRO A 7 -18.26 3.26 16.20
N LYS A 8 -18.07 4.31 16.99
CA LYS A 8 -19.17 5.12 17.51
C LYS A 8 -19.82 5.98 16.44
N THR A 9 -19.00 6.60 15.58
CA THR A 9 -19.48 7.44 14.48
C THR A 9 -19.57 6.69 13.16
N LYS A 10 -19.08 5.44 13.12
CA LYS A 10 -18.98 4.61 11.92
C LYS A 10 -18.15 5.28 10.82
N GLN A 11 -17.16 6.07 11.22
CA GLN A 11 -16.25 6.71 10.29
C GLN A 11 -14.99 5.86 10.08
N VAL A 12 -14.51 5.84 8.85
CA VAL A 12 -13.25 5.19 8.48
C VAL A 12 -12.40 6.20 7.72
N LEU A 13 -11.18 6.39 8.20
CA LEU A 13 -10.19 7.23 7.53
C LEU A 13 -9.09 6.32 6.97
N LEU A 14 -8.85 6.40 5.68
CA LEU A 14 -7.75 5.67 5.03
C LEU A 14 -6.65 6.65 4.69
N THR A 15 -5.43 6.34 5.14
CA THR A 15 -4.26 7.14 4.87
C THR A 15 -3.22 6.29 4.16
N SER A 16 -2.81 6.73 2.98
CA SER A 16 -1.75 6.06 2.22
C SER A 16 -0.40 6.68 2.56
N ILE A 17 0.60 5.85 2.77
CA ILE A 17 1.97 6.29 3.00
C ILE A 17 2.81 5.79 1.83
N PRO A 18 3.50 6.69 1.10
CA PRO A 18 4.35 6.27 -0.01
C PRO A 18 5.46 5.33 0.47
N ARG A 19 5.68 4.25 -0.26
CA ARG A 19 6.72 3.26 0.06
C ARG A 19 8.14 3.84 -0.01
N ASP A 20 8.34 4.88 -0.78
CA ASP A 20 9.64 5.53 -0.99
C ASP A 20 9.91 6.67 -0.01
N TYR A 21 9.03 6.85 0.97
CA TYR A 21 9.20 7.87 1.98
C TYR A 21 10.51 7.65 2.75
N TYR A 22 11.28 8.71 2.91
CA TYR A 22 12.58 8.66 3.58
C TYR A 22 12.38 8.93 5.08
N VAL A 23 12.55 7.90 5.89
CA VAL A 23 12.17 7.90 7.31
C VAL A 23 13.24 7.23 8.16
N ASP A 24 13.19 7.51 9.46
CA ASP A 24 14.02 6.78 10.42
C ASP A 24 13.48 5.36 10.59
N ILE A 25 14.32 4.38 10.28
CA ILE A 25 13.96 2.96 10.42
C ILE A 25 14.16 2.54 11.88
N ILE A 26 13.12 1.96 12.46
CA ILE A 26 13.09 1.56 13.86
C ILE A 26 13.06 0.03 13.97
N GLY A 27 13.82 -0.51 14.92
CA GLY A 27 13.76 -1.94 15.24
C GLY A 27 14.55 -2.85 14.33
N MET A 28 15.42 -2.31 13.48
CA MET A 28 16.27 -3.13 12.61
C MET A 28 17.68 -3.21 13.22
N ASP A 29 18.07 -4.40 13.65
CA ASP A 29 19.40 -4.64 14.19
C ASP A 29 20.48 -4.35 13.17
N GLY A 30 21.48 -3.56 13.59
CA GLY A 30 22.63 -3.20 12.73
C GLY A 30 22.34 -2.14 11.68
N VAL A 31 21.13 -1.62 11.62
CA VAL A 31 20.78 -0.51 10.75
C VAL A 31 20.30 0.65 11.58
N SER A 32 21.07 1.71 11.60
CA SER A 32 20.67 2.98 12.19
C SER A 32 20.66 4.05 11.10
N GLY A 33 19.64 4.89 11.12
CA GLY A 33 19.54 6.00 10.20
C GLY A 33 18.31 5.94 9.31
N LYS A 34 18.28 6.85 8.36
CA LYS A 34 17.14 7.02 7.46
C LYS A 34 17.28 6.17 6.22
N ASP A 35 16.16 5.64 5.80
CA ASP A 35 16.07 4.89 4.54
C ASP A 35 14.62 4.98 4.02
N LYS A 36 14.38 4.45 2.84
CA LYS A 36 13.03 4.34 2.31
C LYS A 36 12.19 3.44 3.20
N LEU A 37 10.94 3.82 3.41
CA LEU A 37 10.01 3.06 4.24
C LEU A 37 9.90 1.60 3.80
N THR A 38 9.89 1.34 2.50
CA THR A 38 9.82 -0.03 1.97
C THR A 38 10.96 -0.91 2.44
N HIS A 39 12.13 -0.32 2.75
CA HIS A 39 13.29 -1.08 3.24
C HIS A 39 13.14 -1.55 4.69
N SER A 40 12.18 -1.02 5.43
CA SER A 40 11.85 -1.52 6.78
C SER A 40 11.39 -2.98 6.76
N ALA A 41 10.89 -3.46 5.63
CA ALA A 41 10.48 -4.85 5.46
C ALA A 41 11.64 -5.84 5.64
N LYS A 42 12.88 -5.39 5.45
CA LYS A 42 14.08 -6.22 5.68
C LYS A 42 14.20 -6.66 7.14
N GLY A 43 13.69 -5.86 8.08
CA GLY A 43 13.65 -6.18 9.50
C GLY A 43 12.39 -6.93 9.93
N GLY A 44 11.54 -7.31 8.98
CA GLY A 44 10.27 -7.98 9.24
C GLY A 44 9.12 -7.02 9.48
N ILE A 45 7.92 -7.59 9.68
CA ILE A 45 6.70 -6.79 9.84
C ILE A 45 6.75 -5.89 11.09
N ASN A 46 7.37 -6.35 12.16
CA ASN A 46 7.48 -5.56 13.38
C ASN A 46 8.32 -4.30 13.15
N CYS A 47 9.39 -4.40 12.37
CA CYS A 47 10.20 -3.24 12.00
C CYS A 47 9.38 -2.22 11.22
N THR A 48 8.58 -2.67 10.26
CA THR A 48 7.70 -1.80 9.49
C THR A 48 6.66 -1.12 10.39
N ILE A 49 6.03 -1.88 11.28
CA ILE A 49 5.04 -1.35 12.22
C ILE A 49 5.67 -0.29 13.12
N ASP A 50 6.80 -0.61 13.73
CA ASP A 50 7.49 0.32 14.65
C ASP A 50 7.92 1.60 13.93
N THR A 51 8.40 1.47 12.71
CA THR A 51 8.79 2.62 11.88
C THR A 51 7.60 3.52 11.58
N VAL A 52 6.47 2.96 11.17
CA VAL A 52 5.27 3.73 10.86
C VAL A 52 4.65 4.33 12.11
N GLU A 53 4.63 3.60 13.22
CA GLU A 53 4.17 4.14 14.50
C GLU A 53 5.00 5.34 14.94
N SER A 54 6.30 5.25 14.79
CA SER A 54 7.20 6.38 15.09
C SER A 54 6.97 7.57 14.18
N LEU A 55 6.79 7.32 12.88
CA LEU A 55 6.57 8.36 11.89
C LEU A 55 5.28 9.13 12.16
N MET A 56 4.20 8.41 12.47
CA MET A 56 2.86 8.99 12.62
C MET A 56 2.53 9.39 14.06
N GLY A 57 3.32 8.95 15.03
CA GLY A 57 3.08 9.21 16.45
C GLY A 57 1.84 8.50 16.99
N ILE A 58 1.49 7.34 16.46
CA ILE A 58 0.31 6.56 16.84
C ILE A 58 0.71 5.12 17.18
N LYS A 59 -0.21 4.39 17.79
CA LYS A 59 -0.09 2.95 18.04
C LYS A 59 -1.13 2.20 17.25
N PHE A 60 -0.71 1.09 16.65
CA PHE A 60 -1.62 0.22 15.90
C PHE A 60 -2.18 -0.89 16.79
N ASN A 61 -3.46 -1.16 16.65
CA ASN A 61 -4.11 -2.26 17.34
C ASN A 61 -3.97 -3.57 16.56
N TYR A 62 -4.07 -3.49 15.22
CA TYR A 62 -4.05 -4.63 14.34
C TYR A 62 -3.30 -4.30 13.06
N TYR A 63 -2.85 -5.33 12.37
CA TYR A 63 -2.33 -5.17 11.02
C TYR A 63 -2.80 -6.31 10.12
N ALA A 64 -2.80 -6.04 8.82
CA ALA A 64 -3.03 -7.05 7.81
C ALA A 64 -1.94 -6.93 6.75
N LYS A 65 -1.35 -8.06 6.39
CA LYS A 65 -0.33 -8.13 5.35
C LYS A 65 -0.87 -8.96 4.19
N PHE A 66 -0.86 -8.37 3.01
CA PHE A 66 -1.31 -9.02 1.80
C PHE A 66 -0.15 -9.18 0.83
N ASN A 67 -0.06 -10.33 0.23
CA ASN A 67 0.74 -10.55 -0.98
C ASN A 67 -0.22 -10.63 -2.18
N PHE A 68 0.34 -10.82 -3.37
CA PHE A 68 -0.46 -10.89 -4.58
C PHE A 68 -1.51 -12.03 -4.53
N THR A 69 -1.10 -13.19 -4.04
CA THR A 69 -2.00 -14.36 -3.91
C THR A 69 -3.13 -14.11 -2.90
N SER A 70 -2.80 -13.56 -1.74
CA SER A 70 -3.81 -13.22 -0.71
C SER A 70 -4.80 -12.20 -1.25
N PHE A 71 -4.34 -11.22 -2.00
CA PHE A 71 -5.20 -10.22 -2.61
C PHE A 71 -6.18 -10.86 -3.59
N LEU A 72 -5.72 -11.76 -4.44
CA LEU A 72 -6.58 -12.49 -5.36
C LEU A 72 -7.65 -13.29 -4.61
N ASN A 73 -7.28 -13.94 -3.52
CA ASN A 73 -8.23 -14.71 -2.71
C ASN A 73 -9.32 -13.82 -2.10
N VAL A 74 -8.95 -12.61 -1.66
CA VAL A 74 -9.95 -11.65 -1.15
C VAL A 74 -10.90 -11.21 -2.26
N VAL A 75 -10.37 -10.90 -3.44
CA VAL A 75 -11.20 -10.52 -4.59
C VAL A 75 -12.15 -11.65 -4.97
N ASP A 76 -11.67 -12.88 -4.98
CA ASP A 76 -12.52 -14.06 -5.27
C ASP A 76 -13.64 -14.21 -4.25
N ALA A 77 -13.33 -14.05 -2.96
CA ALA A 77 -14.31 -14.13 -1.89
C ALA A 77 -15.40 -13.05 -2.00
N LEU A 78 -15.06 -11.89 -2.56
CA LEU A 78 -16.00 -10.80 -2.79
C LEU A 78 -16.76 -10.90 -4.11
N GLY A 79 -16.47 -11.91 -4.94
CA GLY A 79 -17.13 -12.09 -6.23
C GLY A 79 -16.57 -11.21 -7.36
N GLY A 80 -15.34 -10.73 -7.20
CA GLY A 80 -14.70 -9.86 -8.16
C GLY A 80 -14.95 -8.37 -7.88
N ILE A 81 -14.24 -7.52 -8.57
CA ILE A 81 -14.40 -6.06 -8.49
C ILE A 81 -14.44 -5.46 -9.88
N THR A 82 -15.16 -4.36 -10.01
CA THR A 82 -15.22 -3.60 -11.26
C THR A 82 -14.54 -2.26 -11.04
N ILE A 83 -13.60 -1.94 -11.92
CA ILE A 83 -12.83 -0.70 -11.86
C ILE A 83 -13.08 0.09 -13.13
N ASP A 84 -13.50 1.34 -12.96
CA ASP A 84 -13.57 2.29 -14.04
C ASP A 84 -12.21 2.95 -14.21
N VAL A 85 -11.53 2.63 -15.30
CA VAL A 85 -10.24 3.22 -15.61
C VAL A 85 -10.45 4.35 -16.59
N PRO A 86 -10.11 5.59 -16.22
CA PRO A 86 -10.28 6.70 -17.12
C PRO A 86 -9.41 6.53 -18.36
N LYS A 87 -9.96 6.88 -19.52
CA LYS A 87 -9.19 6.90 -20.75
C LYS A 87 -8.19 8.03 -20.69
N TYR A 88 -6.95 7.70 -20.86
CA TYR A 88 -5.90 8.69 -21.02
C TYR A 88 -4.83 8.14 -21.95
N ASP A 89 -4.19 9.03 -22.64
CA ASP A 89 -3.05 8.69 -23.48
C ASP A 89 -1.78 8.95 -22.68
N VAL A 90 -1.06 7.88 -22.41
CA VAL A 90 0.25 7.99 -21.78
C VAL A 90 1.27 8.08 -22.90
N VAL A 91 1.87 9.24 -23.04
CA VAL A 91 2.93 9.45 -24.04
C VAL A 91 4.25 9.20 -23.33
N GLY A 92 4.96 8.17 -23.78
CA GLY A 92 6.29 7.88 -23.30
C GLY A 92 7.30 8.89 -23.80
N ARG A 93 8.55 8.68 -23.45
CA ARG A 93 9.65 9.53 -23.88
C ARG A 93 10.07 9.18 -25.30
N ASP A 94 10.86 10.06 -25.92
CA ASP A 94 11.37 9.87 -27.28
C ASP A 94 12.14 8.57 -27.48
N ASP A 95 12.74 8.05 -26.42
CA ASP A 95 13.49 6.82 -26.43
C ASP A 95 12.62 5.55 -26.32
N GLY A 96 11.35 5.72 -26.10
CA GLY A 96 10.43 4.61 -25.95
C GLY A 96 9.00 5.09 -25.91
N VAL A 97 8.63 5.98 -26.82
CA VAL A 97 7.29 6.55 -26.82
C VAL A 97 6.27 5.46 -27.10
N PHE A 98 5.33 5.35 -26.21
CA PHE A 98 4.16 4.51 -26.39
C PHE A 98 2.95 5.24 -25.84
N THR A 99 1.80 4.94 -26.43
CA THR A 99 0.53 5.46 -25.97
C THR A 99 -0.31 4.31 -25.48
N THR A 100 -0.79 4.44 -24.26
CA THR A 100 -1.67 3.44 -23.65
C THR A 100 -3.03 4.07 -23.43
N LYS A 101 -4.06 3.40 -23.89
CA LYS A 101 -5.44 3.76 -23.58
C LYS A 101 -6.00 2.76 -22.59
N LEU A 102 -6.48 3.28 -21.49
CA LEU A 102 -7.07 2.46 -20.45
C LEU A 102 -8.59 2.59 -20.53
N ASP A 103 -9.23 1.45 -20.48
CA ASP A 103 -10.68 1.36 -20.50
C ASP A 103 -11.17 0.71 -19.19
N LYS A 104 -12.46 0.63 -19.05
CA LYS A 104 -13.10 -0.09 -17.97
C LYS A 104 -12.79 -1.59 -18.09
N TYR A 105 -12.45 -2.20 -16.98
CA TYR A 105 -12.29 -3.65 -16.91
C TYR A 105 -12.77 -4.18 -15.58
N THR A 106 -13.06 -5.47 -15.56
CA THR A 106 -13.50 -6.18 -14.36
C THR A 106 -12.47 -7.21 -13.98
N ILE A 107 -12.14 -7.30 -12.70
CA ILE A 107 -11.32 -8.37 -12.17
C ILE A 107 -12.26 -9.50 -11.78
N GLU A 108 -12.21 -10.59 -12.53
CA GLU A 108 -13.07 -11.74 -12.32
C GLU A 108 -12.57 -12.60 -11.14
N PRO A 109 -13.47 -13.29 -10.42
CA PRO A 109 -13.08 -14.34 -9.48
C PRO A 109 -12.33 -15.44 -10.21
N GLY A 110 -11.15 -15.83 -9.70
CA GLY A 110 -10.27 -16.76 -10.37
C GLY A 110 -10.23 -18.16 -9.85
#